data_8a7852023b1adb4b45d54ff9c9abb478
#
_entry.id   8a7852023b1adb4b45d54ff9c9abb478
#
_cell.length_a   1.000
_cell.length_b   1.000
_cell.length_c   1.000
_cell.angle_alpha   90.00
_cell.angle_beta   90.00
_cell.angle_gamma   90.00
#
_symmetry.space_group_name_H-M   'P 1'
#
loop_
_entity.id
_entity.type
_entity.pdbx_description
1 polymer ?
#
loop_
_entity_poly.entity_id
_entity_poly.type
_entity_poly.pdbx_seq_one_letter_code
_entity_poly.pdbx_strand_id
1 'polypeptide(L)'
;MHGPGGESYYAAIWANDQAEYINPFFPYLGYEVGNRSALCSYEHFARFMNPEYKPLPSSIIAEGIDVWAGAGDRGDAAMVAYGASRYALSKGDKAEAEKLWPLIEWCLEYCRRNLNESGVVASDADELENRFPAGKANLCTSSLYYDALISAGYLGKDLGKPVAAYARQAT
;
A
#
# COMPACT_ATOMS: atom_id res chain seq x y z
N MET A 1 -7.33 3.30 21.40
CA MET A 1 -5.95 3.48 21.88
C MET A 1 -5.52 4.88 21.47
N HIS A 2 -5.25 5.78 22.39
CA HIS A 2 -4.76 7.12 22.06
C HIS A 2 -3.23 7.08 22.05
N GLY A 3 -2.64 7.56 20.97
CA GLY A 3 -1.21 7.71 20.86
C GLY A 3 -0.67 8.78 21.83
N PRO A 4 0.67 8.84 22.01
CA PRO A 4 1.30 9.86 22.82
C PRO A 4 0.91 11.27 22.34
N GLY A 5 0.58 12.17 23.25
CA GLY A 5 0.21 13.54 22.92
C GLY A 5 -1.27 13.81 22.68
N GLY A 6 -2.13 12.80 22.72
CA GLY A 6 -3.59 12.95 22.56
C GLY A 6 -4.02 13.42 21.17
N GLU A 7 -3.14 13.38 20.19
CA GLU A 7 -3.39 13.73 18.79
C GLU A 7 -4.10 12.57 18.08
N SER A 8 -5.21 12.84 17.42
CA SER A 8 -5.98 11.83 16.71
C SER A 8 -5.15 11.07 15.66
N TYR A 9 -4.23 11.75 14.99
CA TYR A 9 -3.39 11.18 13.95
C TYR A 9 -2.39 10.12 14.45
N TYR A 10 -2.02 10.13 15.71
CA TYR A 10 -1.16 9.10 16.30
C TYR A 10 -1.92 7.84 16.72
N ALA A 11 -3.25 7.91 16.77
CA ALA A 11 -4.13 6.74 16.92
C ALA A 11 -4.67 6.29 15.56
N ALA A 12 -3.83 6.27 14.54
CA ALA A 12 -4.19 6.01 13.16
C ALA A 12 -3.35 4.88 12.55
N ILE A 13 -3.84 4.36 11.43
CA ILE A 13 -3.10 3.46 10.54
C ILE A 13 -2.52 4.32 9.43
N TRP A 14 -1.20 4.35 9.30
CA TRP A 14 -0.48 5.11 8.28
C TRP A 14 0.02 4.20 7.16
N ALA A 15 -0.10 4.64 5.90
CA ALA A 15 0.32 3.84 4.75
C ALA A 15 1.82 3.56 4.77
N ASN A 16 2.66 4.56 5.06
CA ASN A 16 4.09 4.36 5.18
C ASN A 16 4.47 3.53 6.41
N ASP A 17 4.04 3.92 7.62
CA ASP A 17 4.48 3.25 8.85
C ASP A 17 4.00 1.80 8.93
N GLN A 18 2.72 1.54 8.64
CA GLN A 18 2.15 0.20 8.75
C GLN A 18 2.21 -0.56 7.43
N ALA A 19 1.59 -0.06 6.37
CA ALA A 19 1.42 -0.86 5.16
C ALA A 19 2.76 -1.13 4.47
N GLU A 20 3.64 -0.14 4.39
CA GLU A 20 4.95 -0.27 3.75
C GLU A 20 5.99 -0.92 4.66
N TYR A 21 6.22 -0.35 5.85
CA TYR A 21 7.37 -0.74 6.67
C TYR A 21 7.11 -1.92 7.59
N ILE A 22 6.11 -1.88 8.45
CA ILE A 22 5.98 -2.83 9.56
C ILE A 22 5.27 -4.11 9.14
N ASN A 23 4.13 -3.99 8.47
CA ASN A 23 3.27 -5.14 8.18
C ASN A 23 3.96 -6.25 7.38
N PRO A 24 4.79 -5.99 6.36
CA PRO A 24 5.48 -7.03 5.60
C PRO A 24 6.42 -7.89 6.45
N PHE A 25 6.87 -7.38 7.60
CA PHE A 25 7.83 -8.07 8.47
C PHE A 25 7.19 -8.90 9.58
N PHE A 26 5.92 -8.67 9.93
CA PHE A 26 5.26 -9.43 10.98
C PHE A 26 5.28 -10.96 10.78
N PRO A 27 5.15 -11.51 9.56
CA PRO A 27 5.25 -12.95 9.36
C PRO A 27 6.58 -13.56 9.79
N TYR A 28 7.69 -12.81 9.60
CA TYR A 28 9.03 -13.27 9.99
C TYR A 28 9.22 -13.32 11.51
N LEU A 29 8.46 -12.54 12.26
CA LEU A 29 8.50 -12.55 13.73
C LEU A 29 7.71 -13.71 14.35
N GLY A 30 6.87 -14.39 13.56
CA GLY A 30 6.00 -15.47 14.04
C GLY A 30 4.99 -15.00 15.08
N TYR A 31 4.65 -13.73 15.12
CA TYR A 31 3.81 -13.11 16.14
C TYR A 31 2.38 -12.94 15.62
N GLU A 32 1.50 -13.81 16.07
CA GLU A 32 0.12 -13.90 15.56
C GLU A 32 -0.68 -12.59 15.70
N VAL A 33 -0.51 -11.88 16.81
CA VAL A 33 -1.18 -10.58 17.01
C VAL A 33 -0.68 -9.55 15.99
N GLY A 34 0.62 -9.56 15.65
CA GLY A 34 1.19 -8.71 14.62
C GLY A 34 0.62 -9.05 13.23
N ASN A 35 0.58 -10.33 12.88
CA ASN A 35 0.01 -10.78 11.61
C ASN A 35 -1.46 -10.37 11.45
N ARG A 36 -2.25 -10.58 12.49
CA ARG A 36 -3.65 -10.17 12.48
C ARG A 36 -3.82 -8.64 12.40
N SER A 37 -2.96 -7.88 13.07
CA SER A 37 -2.93 -6.43 12.99
C SER A 37 -2.58 -5.95 11.58
N ALA A 38 -1.61 -6.59 10.93
CA ALA A 38 -1.24 -6.30 9.55
C ALA A 38 -2.39 -6.54 8.58
N LEU A 39 -3.00 -7.72 8.65
CA LEU A 39 -4.15 -8.07 7.81
C LEU A 39 -5.30 -7.06 7.99
N CYS A 40 -5.64 -6.74 9.25
CA CYS A 40 -6.69 -5.77 9.58
C CYS A 40 -6.37 -4.37 9.02
N SER A 41 -5.12 -3.95 9.08
CA SER A 41 -4.67 -2.67 8.51
C SER A 41 -4.93 -2.61 6.99
N TYR A 42 -4.55 -3.66 6.24
CA TYR A 42 -4.83 -3.71 4.80
C TYR A 42 -6.33 -3.76 4.49
N GLU A 43 -7.12 -4.47 5.30
CA GLU A 43 -8.58 -4.49 5.17
C GLU A 43 -9.20 -3.10 5.36
N HIS A 44 -8.64 -2.29 6.25
CA HIS A 44 -9.06 -0.89 6.39
C HIS A 44 -8.77 -0.08 5.13
N PHE A 45 -7.58 -0.19 4.54
CA PHE A 45 -7.30 0.46 3.26
C PHE A 45 -8.21 -0.01 2.13
N ALA A 46 -8.54 -1.30 2.07
CA ALA A 46 -9.43 -1.87 1.06
C ALA A 46 -10.82 -1.21 1.05
N ARG A 47 -11.29 -0.66 2.17
CA ARG A 47 -12.59 0.03 2.26
C ARG A 47 -12.64 1.34 1.49
N PHE A 48 -11.48 1.89 1.12
CA PHE A 48 -11.35 3.12 0.34
C PHE A 48 -11.15 2.89 -1.16
N MET A 49 -11.08 1.63 -1.60
CA MET A 49 -11.13 1.34 -3.02
C MET A 49 -12.42 1.91 -3.62
N ASN A 50 -12.30 2.55 -4.77
CA ASN A 50 -13.43 3.20 -5.42
C ASN A 50 -13.34 3.02 -6.94
N PRO A 51 -14.48 3.04 -7.67
CA PRO A 51 -14.52 2.79 -9.10
C PRO A 51 -13.87 3.91 -9.94
N GLU A 52 -13.74 5.11 -9.38
CA GLU A 52 -13.12 6.26 -10.03
C GLU A 52 -11.60 6.27 -9.91
N TYR A 53 -11.01 5.35 -9.15
CA TYR A 53 -9.59 5.33 -8.84
C TYR A 53 -9.08 6.66 -8.27
N LYS A 54 -9.79 7.21 -7.28
CA LYS A 54 -9.31 8.33 -6.48
C LYS A 54 -8.25 7.85 -5.48
N PRO A 55 -7.31 8.73 -5.07
CA PRO A 55 -6.25 8.35 -4.14
C PRO A 55 -6.77 7.71 -2.85
N LEU A 56 -6.01 6.75 -2.33
CA LEU A 56 -6.21 6.25 -0.98
C LEU A 56 -5.82 7.34 0.04
N PRO A 57 -6.42 7.34 1.24
CA PRO A 57 -5.96 8.22 2.30
C PRO A 57 -4.57 7.80 2.78
N SER A 58 -3.75 8.77 3.17
CA SER A 58 -2.44 8.52 3.77
C SER A 58 -2.54 7.90 5.16
N SER A 59 -3.58 8.24 5.90
CA SER A 59 -3.90 7.57 7.16
C SER A 59 -5.39 7.40 7.40
N ILE A 60 -5.72 6.38 8.18
CA ILE A 60 -7.07 6.05 8.64
C ILE A 60 -7.06 6.16 10.15
N ILE A 61 -7.84 7.11 10.68
CA ILE A 61 -7.86 7.41 12.12
C ILE A 61 -8.70 6.37 12.85
N ALA A 62 -8.38 6.16 14.13
CA ALA A 62 -8.83 5.07 15.01
C ALA A 62 -10.16 4.44 14.59
N GLU A 63 -11.25 4.68 14.66
CA GLU A 63 -12.48 3.94 14.36
C GLU A 63 -12.69 3.60 12.88
N GLY A 64 -11.70 3.95 12.02
CA GLY A 64 -11.73 3.64 10.58
C GLY A 64 -12.72 4.51 9.78
N ILE A 65 -13.11 5.64 10.31
CA ILE A 65 -14.10 6.57 9.72
C ILE A 65 -13.39 7.82 9.19
N ASP A 66 -12.60 8.47 10.03
CA ASP A 66 -11.87 9.66 9.65
C ASP A 66 -10.55 9.33 8.97
N VAL A 67 -10.13 10.21 8.06
CA VAL A 67 -8.90 10.03 7.26
C VAL A 67 -8.08 11.30 7.27
N TRP A 68 -6.77 11.15 7.05
CA TRP A 68 -5.89 12.24 6.73
C TRP A 68 -5.28 12.04 5.33
N ALA A 69 -5.32 13.09 4.54
CA ALA A 69 -4.71 13.16 3.19
C ALA A 69 -4.20 14.58 2.91
N GLY A 70 -3.69 15.26 3.95
CA GLY A 70 -3.35 16.69 3.90
C GLY A 70 -2.21 17.05 2.97
N ALA A 71 -1.37 16.09 2.58
CA ALA A 71 -0.29 16.30 1.61
C ALA A 71 -0.67 15.86 0.17
N GLY A 72 -1.93 15.48 -0.08
CA GLY A 72 -2.35 14.89 -1.34
C GLY A 72 -1.95 13.42 -1.46
N ASP A 73 -1.77 12.94 -2.69
CA ASP A 73 -1.26 11.59 -2.95
C ASP A 73 0.25 11.55 -2.71
N ARG A 74 0.68 10.76 -1.73
CA ARG A 74 2.09 10.53 -1.37
C ARG A 74 2.67 9.25 -1.98
N GLY A 75 1.94 8.60 -2.87
CA GLY A 75 2.25 7.25 -3.34
C GLY A 75 1.63 6.16 -2.45
N ASP A 76 0.59 6.49 -1.70
CA ASP A 76 -0.03 5.61 -0.70
C ASP A 76 -0.50 4.27 -1.31
N ALA A 77 -1.03 4.29 -2.54
CA ALA A 77 -1.40 3.05 -3.24
C ALA A 77 -0.19 2.16 -3.57
N ALA A 78 0.96 2.75 -3.91
CA ALA A 78 2.20 1.99 -4.13
C ALA A 78 2.71 1.36 -2.83
N MET A 79 2.67 2.11 -1.72
CA MET A 79 3.02 1.62 -0.37
C MET A 79 2.15 0.42 0.02
N VAL A 80 0.83 0.54 -0.17
CA VAL A 80 -0.12 -0.53 0.15
C VAL A 80 0.08 -1.75 -0.75
N ALA A 81 0.25 -1.56 -2.06
CA ALA A 81 0.48 -2.67 -3.00
C ALA A 81 1.77 -3.44 -2.67
N TYR A 82 2.87 -2.71 -2.43
CA TYR A 82 4.15 -3.27 -2.01
C TYR A 82 4.00 -4.09 -0.74
N GLY A 83 3.49 -3.45 0.31
CA GLY A 83 3.41 -4.08 1.62
C GLY A 83 2.46 -5.28 1.66
N ALA A 84 1.27 -5.18 1.07
CA ALA A 84 0.30 -6.27 1.04
C ALA A 84 0.82 -7.48 0.24
N SER A 85 1.49 -7.23 -0.89
CA SER A 85 2.09 -8.31 -1.69
C SER A 85 3.21 -9.02 -0.92
N ARG A 86 4.09 -8.26 -0.28
CA ARG A 86 5.19 -8.78 0.53
C ARG A 86 4.71 -9.53 1.77
N TYR A 87 3.71 -8.98 2.47
CA TYR A 87 3.05 -9.65 3.59
C TYR A 87 2.50 -11.01 3.18
N ALA A 88 1.69 -11.04 2.10
CA ALA A 88 1.06 -12.27 1.64
C ALA A 88 2.08 -13.35 1.22
N LEU A 89 3.16 -12.96 0.53
CA LEU A 89 4.25 -13.86 0.15
C LEU A 89 4.99 -14.42 1.38
N SER A 90 5.32 -13.57 2.35
CA SER A 90 6.05 -14.00 3.55
C SER A 90 5.20 -14.80 4.53
N LYS A 91 3.90 -14.51 4.61
CA LYS A 91 2.94 -15.26 5.43
C LYS A 91 2.67 -16.67 4.87
N GLY A 92 2.61 -16.79 3.54
CA GLY A 92 2.36 -18.06 2.87
C GLY A 92 0.95 -18.64 3.11
N ASP A 93 0.02 -17.83 3.60
CA ASP A 93 -1.38 -18.23 3.81
C ASP A 93 -2.20 -17.89 2.57
N LYS A 94 -2.66 -18.92 1.86
CA LYS A 94 -3.41 -18.74 0.61
C LYS A 94 -4.74 -18.03 0.82
N ALA A 95 -5.43 -18.24 1.92
CA ALA A 95 -6.73 -17.63 2.19
C ALA A 95 -6.57 -16.12 2.46
N GLU A 96 -5.56 -15.74 3.25
CA GLU A 96 -5.22 -14.34 3.46
C GLU A 96 -4.76 -13.67 2.17
N ALA A 97 -3.95 -14.35 1.36
CA ALA A 97 -3.49 -13.85 0.06
C ALA A 97 -4.65 -13.60 -0.92
N GLU A 98 -5.60 -14.52 -1.03
CA GLU A 98 -6.82 -14.36 -1.83
C GLU A 98 -7.67 -13.18 -1.34
N LYS A 99 -7.74 -12.97 -0.04
CA LYS A 99 -8.47 -11.86 0.57
C LYS A 99 -7.84 -10.50 0.27
N LEU A 100 -6.50 -10.43 0.23
CA LEU A 100 -5.75 -9.21 -0.06
C LEU A 100 -5.64 -8.92 -1.56
N TRP A 101 -5.82 -9.93 -2.42
CA TRP A 101 -5.59 -9.80 -3.86
C TRP A 101 -6.38 -8.64 -4.50
N PRO A 102 -7.69 -8.42 -4.22
CA PRO A 102 -8.42 -7.30 -4.82
C PRO A 102 -7.83 -5.92 -4.50
N LEU A 103 -7.32 -5.74 -3.27
CA LEU A 103 -6.64 -4.50 -2.88
C LEU A 103 -5.34 -4.32 -3.65
N ILE A 104 -4.54 -5.37 -3.77
CA ILE A 104 -3.28 -5.36 -4.52
C ILE A 104 -3.54 -4.98 -5.98
N GLU A 105 -4.48 -5.64 -6.64
CA GLU A 105 -4.86 -5.34 -8.03
C GLU A 105 -5.33 -3.89 -8.20
N TRP A 106 -6.17 -3.43 -7.30
CA TRP A 106 -6.70 -2.07 -7.34
C TRP A 106 -5.57 -1.03 -7.20
N CYS A 107 -4.67 -1.24 -6.25
CA CYS A 107 -3.54 -0.34 -6.02
C CYS A 107 -2.56 -0.32 -7.21
N LEU A 108 -2.26 -1.48 -7.80
CA LEU A 108 -1.42 -1.56 -9.00
C LEU A 108 -2.06 -0.88 -10.20
N GLU A 109 -3.37 -1.05 -10.38
CA GLU A 109 -4.11 -0.38 -11.46
C GLU A 109 -4.18 1.14 -11.22
N TYR A 110 -4.35 1.58 -9.97
CA TYR A 110 -4.26 2.98 -9.60
C TYR A 110 -2.91 3.58 -10.03
N CYS A 111 -1.80 2.96 -9.64
CA CYS A 111 -0.47 3.41 -10.01
C CYS A 111 -0.28 3.43 -11.54
N ARG A 112 -0.75 2.39 -12.24
CA ARG A 112 -0.67 2.32 -13.70
C ARG A 112 -1.39 3.48 -14.38
N ARG A 113 -2.55 3.89 -13.88
CA ARG A 113 -3.32 5.04 -14.39
C ARG A 113 -2.64 6.38 -14.16
N ASN A 114 -1.78 6.45 -13.16
CA ASN A 114 -1.03 7.64 -12.80
C ASN A 114 0.42 7.65 -13.33
N LEU A 115 0.75 6.79 -14.30
CA LEU A 115 2.03 6.87 -14.99
C LEU A 115 2.10 8.13 -15.84
N ASN A 116 3.19 8.89 -15.68
CA ASN A 116 3.47 10.04 -16.52
C ASN A 116 4.12 9.62 -17.87
N GLU A 117 4.44 10.59 -18.71
CA GLU A 117 5.07 10.34 -20.03
C GLU A 117 6.41 9.60 -19.95
N SER A 118 7.10 9.69 -18.82
CA SER A 118 8.37 9.00 -18.58
C SER A 118 8.18 7.57 -18.00
N GLY A 119 6.94 7.13 -17.82
CA GLY A 119 6.64 5.80 -17.29
C GLY A 119 6.82 5.67 -15.78
N VAL A 120 6.93 6.77 -15.03
CA VAL A 120 7.01 6.77 -13.56
C VAL A 120 5.71 7.25 -12.94
N VAL A 121 5.39 6.78 -11.74
CA VAL A 121 4.13 7.11 -11.06
C VAL A 121 4.14 8.56 -10.61
N ALA A 122 3.14 9.31 -11.04
CA ALA A 122 2.92 10.67 -10.55
C ALA A 122 2.35 10.63 -9.12
N SER A 123 2.78 11.60 -8.31
CA SER A 123 2.31 11.81 -6.94
C SER A 123 2.40 13.30 -6.58
N ASP A 124 1.58 13.73 -5.62
CA ASP A 124 1.59 15.14 -5.16
C ASP A 124 2.74 15.42 -4.20
N ALA A 125 3.13 14.43 -3.44
CA ALA A 125 4.18 14.48 -2.42
C ALA A 125 4.87 13.12 -2.30
N ASP A 126 5.80 13.01 -1.38
CA ASP A 126 6.34 11.76 -0.87
C ASP A 126 5.91 11.53 0.57
N GLU A 127 6.41 10.48 1.20
CA GLU A 127 6.17 10.16 2.60
C GLU A 127 6.64 11.24 3.59
N LEU A 128 7.48 12.17 3.14
CA LEU A 128 7.92 13.33 3.95
C LEU A 128 6.93 14.50 3.94
N GLU A 129 5.77 14.34 3.30
CA GLU A 129 4.61 15.25 3.44
C GLU A 129 4.92 16.70 3.06
N ASN A 130 5.61 16.90 1.94
CA ASN A 130 6.05 18.21 1.48
C ASN A 130 7.04 18.96 2.40
N ARG A 131 7.68 18.28 3.35
CA ARG A 131 8.78 18.88 4.13
C ARG A 131 9.97 19.24 3.25
N PHE A 132 10.13 18.52 2.14
CA PHE A 132 11.07 18.82 1.07
C PHE A 132 10.33 18.80 -0.28
N PRO A 133 10.79 19.56 -1.27
CA PRO A 133 10.20 19.51 -2.62
C PRO A 133 10.33 18.10 -3.21
N ALA A 134 9.22 17.43 -3.45
CA ALA A 134 9.19 16.07 -4.01
C ALA A 134 9.01 16.04 -5.54
N GLY A 135 8.63 17.17 -6.16
CA GLY A 135 8.26 17.23 -7.57
C GLY A 135 6.90 16.57 -7.83
N LYS A 136 6.63 16.27 -9.11
CA LYS A 136 5.38 15.62 -9.56
C LYS A 136 5.48 14.09 -9.64
N ALA A 137 6.64 13.54 -9.37
CA ALA A 137 6.95 12.12 -9.27
C ALA A 137 8.21 11.97 -8.44
N ASN A 138 8.30 10.93 -7.65
CA ASN A 138 9.45 10.69 -6.79
C ASN A 138 9.97 9.25 -6.92
N LEU A 139 11.21 9.06 -6.54
CA LEU A 139 11.88 7.76 -6.65
C LEU A 139 11.26 6.73 -5.71
N CYS A 140 10.84 7.15 -4.52
CA CYS A 140 10.23 6.25 -3.53
C CYS A 140 8.98 5.58 -4.10
N THR A 141 7.98 6.36 -4.51
CA THR A 141 6.74 5.84 -5.09
C THR A 141 6.98 4.92 -6.28
N SER A 142 7.89 5.31 -7.18
CA SER A 142 8.19 4.52 -8.38
C SER A 142 8.91 3.20 -8.04
N SER A 143 9.81 3.21 -7.05
CA SER A 143 10.49 2.00 -6.57
C SER A 143 9.54 1.03 -5.89
N LEU A 144 8.62 1.55 -5.08
CA LEU A 144 7.58 0.74 -4.42
C LEU A 144 6.63 0.12 -5.44
N TYR A 145 6.22 0.89 -6.46
CA TYR A 145 5.39 0.36 -7.53
C TYR A 145 6.10 -0.74 -8.31
N TYR A 146 7.39 -0.54 -8.65
CA TYR A 146 8.19 -1.57 -9.32
C TYR A 146 8.24 -2.86 -8.51
N ASP A 147 8.59 -2.78 -7.23
CA ASP A 147 8.64 -3.98 -6.37
C ASP A 147 7.26 -4.62 -6.19
N ALA A 148 6.22 -3.81 -6.05
CA ALA A 148 4.84 -4.30 -5.96
C ALA A 148 4.43 -5.12 -7.20
N LEU A 149 4.80 -4.68 -8.40
CA LEU A 149 4.57 -5.43 -9.65
C LEU A 149 5.29 -6.79 -9.63
N ILE A 150 6.54 -6.81 -9.20
CA ILE A 150 7.34 -8.05 -9.09
C ILE A 150 6.73 -8.98 -8.04
N SER A 151 6.46 -8.48 -6.85
CA SER A 151 5.92 -9.25 -5.73
C SER A 151 4.51 -9.78 -6.04
N ALA A 152 3.62 -8.95 -6.57
CA ALA A 152 2.30 -9.37 -7.01
C ALA A 152 2.36 -10.35 -8.20
N GLY A 153 3.38 -10.24 -9.05
CA GLY A 153 3.64 -11.18 -10.12
C GLY A 153 3.90 -12.60 -9.61
N TYR A 154 4.70 -12.74 -8.56
CA TYR A 154 4.93 -14.03 -7.89
C TYR A 154 3.67 -14.51 -7.16
N LEU A 155 3.09 -13.67 -6.33
CA LEU A 155 1.88 -14.00 -5.57
C LEU A 155 0.74 -14.44 -6.49
N GLY A 156 0.49 -13.69 -7.55
CA GLY A 156 -0.59 -14.00 -8.48
C GLY A 156 -0.39 -15.30 -9.24
N LYS A 157 0.86 -15.71 -9.56
CA LYS A 157 1.13 -17.03 -10.11
C LYS A 157 0.70 -18.14 -9.15
N ASP A 158 1.02 -18.00 -7.87
CA ASP A 158 0.65 -18.98 -6.85
C ASP A 158 -0.88 -19.03 -6.62
N LEU A 159 -1.57 -17.92 -6.84
CA LEU A 159 -3.03 -17.81 -6.77
C LEU A 159 -3.75 -18.16 -8.09
N GLY A 160 -3.01 -18.40 -9.18
CA GLY A 160 -3.61 -18.65 -10.50
C GLY A 160 -4.24 -17.41 -11.15
N LYS A 161 -3.76 -16.20 -10.80
CA LYS A 161 -4.26 -14.93 -11.36
C LYS A 161 -3.54 -14.53 -12.65
N PRO A 162 -4.15 -13.71 -13.52
CA PRO A 162 -3.55 -13.27 -14.78
C PRO A 162 -2.53 -12.13 -14.58
N VAL A 163 -1.28 -12.47 -14.28
CA VAL A 163 -0.21 -11.50 -13.93
C VAL A 163 0.80 -11.24 -15.05
N ALA A 164 0.58 -11.72 -16.26
CA ALA A 164 1.53 -11.57 -17.36
C ALA A 164 1.85 -10.12 -17.75
N ALA A 165 0.96 -9.17 -17.44
CA ALA A 165 1.18 -7.75 -17.67
C ALA A 165 2.18 -7.13 -16.68
N TYR A 166 2.25 -7.61 -15.45
CA TYR A 166 3.06 -7.01 -14.39
C TYR A 166 4.56 -7.03 -14.70
N ALA A 167 5.07 -8.15 -15.20
CA ALA A 167 6.47 -8.24 -15.61
C ALA A 167 6.85 -7.25 -16.73
N ARG A 168 5.90 -6.93 -17.63
CA ARG A 168 6.13 -5.94 -18.69
C ARG A 168 6.04 -4.50 -18.20
N GLN A 169 5.28 -4.26 -17.14
CA GLN A 169 5.16 -2.94 -16.52
C GLN A 169 6.35 -2.61 -15.62
N ALA A 170 7.06 -3.63 -15.14
CA ALA A 170 8.24 -3.49 -14.31
C ALA A 170 9.55 -3.29 -15.13
N THR A 171 9.48 -3.12 -16.44
CA THR A 171 10.64 -2.87 -17.33
C THR A 171 10.60 -1.45 -17.88
#